data_65f17749a30750185cc20ee81e8a12c9
#
_entry.id   65f17749a30750185cc20ee81e8a12c9
#
_cell.length_a   1.000
_cell.length_b   1.000
_cell.length_c   1.000
_cell.angle_alpha   90.00
_cell.angle_beta   90.00
_cell.angle_gamma   90.00
#
_symmetry.space_group_name_H-M   'P 1'
#
loop_
_entity.id
_entity.type
_entity.pdbx_description
1 polymer ?
#
loop_
_entity_poly.entity_id
_entity_poly.type
_entity_poly.pdbx_seq_one_letter_code
_entity_poly.pdbx_strand_id
1 'polypeptide(L)'
;MASPSKTGECGDGEEIEALDSVHVDTLLKAVENAGQKSGCTIRIFEKNDFYYFFQSDADLAASFTYGSTAALKTMGKKTPVSFCVMNYSNFESLLRHLLLVRAFRVEIFKFLAGKGGSVPSYQLEVRASPGNISAIEHILYGEGGEGEQGASESNFLVAIKVIPGTDSGQLSLGLAAVDVSLNVVRVADLQDNQHLPALEAILVQLGPREVLLPQTESAAVKKISELVSRNKILGTERPSKEFSSLSETEINRMFSSKSNTSELVKSDSLSCGALSSVCKFLNIDTATTSTKFYLEPLSSSTTMRLTGRTMKSLNVFPSPTNPNQPSIFSILNQTRSPGGGRLLSQWLKTPLLDSVMIKERLNLVELMVTNTEMRQLLWEDHLRKFPDFQRLSAKFGSSKATLQDMYKVYVAVAKLEGLISCLQDHNGEEADNFVTLQDNFIKDLQEANKDFEKFQQMVETTLDLKQVEQGHFMIRPGRSQ
;
A
#
# COMPACT_ATOMS: atom_id res chain seq x y z
N MET A 1 -16.14 45.61 -11.52
CA MET A 1 -15.06 46.10 -10.65
C MET A 1 -15.31 45.50 -9.27
N ALA A 2 -14.69 44.37 -8.98
CA ALA A 2 -14.72 43.75 -7.67
C ALA A 2 -13.26 43.69 -7.19
N SER A 3 -13.00 44.24 -6.02
CA SER A 3 -11.71 44.39 -5.36
C SER A 3 -11.14 43.02 -5.02
N PRO A 4 -9.81 42.79 -5.10
CA PRO A 4 -9.23 41.54 -4.67
C PRO A 4 -9.22 41.47 -3.14
N SER A 5 -9.74 40.36 -2.60
CA SER A 5 -9.69 40.01 -1.20
C SER A 5 -8.22 39.83 -0.76
N LYS A 6 -7.91 40.42 0.38
CA LYS A 6 -6.63 40.40 1.08
C LYS A 6 -6.12 38.95 1.21
N THR A 7 -4.92 38.70 0.68
CA THR A 7 -4.08 37.54 0.98
C THR A 7 -3.77 37.55 2.48
N GLY A 8 -4.16 36.45 3.15
CA GLY A 8 -3.78 36.21 4.55
C GLY A 8 -2.25 36.15 4.67
N GLU A 9 -1.71 37.07 5.40
CA GLU A 9 -0.33 37.01 5.88
C GLU A 9 -0.21 35.82 6.82
N CYS A 10 0.58 34.83 6.41
CA CYS A 10 0.94 33.69 7.26
C CYS A 10 1.77 34.20 8.45
N GLY A 11 1.31 33.87 9.66
CA GLY A 11 1.97 34.17 10.93
C GLY A 11 3.26 33.38 11.22
N ASP A 12 4.03 33.04 10.18
CA ASP A 12 5.23 32.20 10.28
C ASP A 12 6.50 32.96 10.73
N GLY A 13 6.38 34.29 10.98
CA GLY A 13 7.52 35.11 11.37
C GLY A 13 7.95 35.00 12.84
N GLU A 14 6.99 34.75 13.73
CA GLU A 14 7.25 34.79 15.17
C GLU A 14 7.81 33.49 15.76
N GLU A 15 7.53 32.32 15.16
CA GLU A 15 7.96 31.02 15.70
C GLU A 15 9.42 30.65 15.37
N ILE A 16 10.02 31.26 14.34
CA ILE A 16 11.42 30.98 13.95
C ILE A 16 12.42 31.76 14.80
N GLU A 17 12.04 32.90 15.39
CA GLU A 17 12.87 33.61 16.37
C GLU A 17 13.06 32.82 17.67
N ALA A 18 12.24 31.84 17.97
CA ALA A 18 12.31 31.02 19.18
C ALA A 18 13.21 29.77 19.05
N LEU A 19 13.87 29.53 17.91
CA LEU A 19 14.87 28.47 17.82
C LEU A 19 16.11 28.84 18.61
N ASP A 20 16.30 28.24 19.78
CA ASP A 20 17.46 28.37 20.62
C ASP A 20 18.74 28.06 19.80
N SER A 21 19.80 28.84 19.95
CA SER A 21 21.09 28.70 19.22
C SER A 21 21.65 27.27 19.33
N VAL A 22 21.46 26.62 20.46
CA VAL A 22 21.85 25.21 20.72
C VAL A 22 21.09 24.25 19.79
N HIS A 23 19.82 24.53 19.52
CA HIS A 23 19.03 23.71 18.64
C HIS A 23 19.45 23.86 17.16
N VAL A 24 19.71 25.07 16.72
CA VAL A 24 20.25 25.37 15.37
C VAL A 24 21.55 24.60 15.12
N ASP A 25 22.48 24.63 16.06
CA ASP A 25 23.75 23.91 15.95
C ASP A 25 23.56 22.38 15.95
N THR A 26 22.62 21.88 16.74
CA THR A 26 22.27 20.43 16.77
C THR A 26 21.67 19.97 15.45
N LEU A 27 20.78 20.77 14.86
CA LEU A 27 20.12 20.50 13.60
C LEU A 27 21.11 20.51 12.42
N LEU A 28 21.98 21.52 12.35
CA LEU A 28 23.02 21.62 11.32
C LEU A 28 24.01 20.45 11.39
N LYS A 29 24.44 20.06 12.59
CA LYS A 29 25.27 18.87 12.80
C LYS A 29 24.55 17.59 12.34
N ALA A 30 23.24 17.47 12.57
CA ALA A 30 22.47 16.32 12.12
C ALA A 30 22.41 16.24 10.59
N VAL A 31 22.26 17.39 9.91
CA VAL A 31 22.28 17.47 8.43
C VAL A 31 23.64 17.03 7.88
N GLU A 32 24.74 17.50 8.50
CA GLU A 32 26.11 17.12 8.11
C GLU A 32 26.37 15.63 8.36
N ASN A 33 26.00 15.10 9.53
CA ASN A 33 26.22 13.72 9.91
C ASN A 33 25.36 12.71 9.13
N ALA A 34 24.28 13.14 8.52
CA ALA A 34 23.39 12.26 7.74
C ALA A 34 24.07 11.69 6.47
N GLY A 35 25.26 12.18 6.09
CA GLY A 35 26.10 11.62 5.00
C GLY A 35 25.50 11.80 3.61
N GLN A 36 26.04 11.06 2.63
CA GLN A 36 25.54 11.07 1.26
C GLN A 36 24.20 10.34 1.14
N LYS A 37 23.29 10.84 0.31
CA LYS A 37 21.98 10.24 0.00
C LYS A 37 21.87 9.93 -1.49
N SER A 38 21.02 8.98 -1.85
CA SER A 38 20.66 8.78 -3.26
C SER A 38 19.81 9.95 -3.78
N GLY A 39 19.90 10.26 -5.06
CA GLY A 39 19.18 11.38 -5.68
C GLY A 39 17.64 11.32 -5.55
N CYS A 40 17.08 10.15 -5.23
CA CYS A 40 15.65 9.93 -5.02
C CYS A 40 15.28 9.83 -3.53
N THR A 41 16.10 10.36 -2.61
CA THR A 41 15.83 10.34 -1.16
C THR A 41 15.66 11.74 -0.62
N ILE A 42 14.58 12.00 0.09
CA ILE A 42 14.29 13.25 0.79
C ILE A 42 14.48 13.04 2.29
N ARG A 43 15.20 13.94 2.94
CA ARG A 43 15.44 13.93 4.38
C ARG A 43 14.64 15.01 5.08
N ILE A 44 13.99 14.62 6.16
CA ILE A 44 13.08 15.43 6.95
C ILE A 44 13.52 15.37 8.39
N PHE A 45 13.58 16.52 9.05
CA PHE A 45 13.95 16.62 10.47
C PHE A 45 12.75 17.14 11.25
N GLU A 46 12.23 16.33 12.16
CA GLU A 46 11.02 16.63 12.95
C GLU A 46 11.38 17.10 14.35
N LYS A 47 10.75 18.19 14.78
CA LYS A 47 10.72 18.63 16.17
C LYS A 47 9.41 19.35 16.48
N ASN A 48 8.67 18.89 17.51
CA ASN A 48 7.44 19.51 18.00
C ASN A 48 6.42 19.79 16.89
N ASP A 49 6.15 18.79 16.05
CA ASP A 49 5.22 18.85 14.90
C ASP A 49 5.61 19.85 13.79
N PHE A 50 6.85 20.35 13.82
CA PHE A 50 7.45 21.09 12.71
C PHE A 50 8.45 20.23 11.96
N TYR A 51 8.41 20.32 10.61
CA TYR A 51 9.19 19.50 9.69
C TYR A 51 10.14 20.38 8.89
N TYR A 52 11.44 20.16 9.06
CA TYR A 52 12.53 20.95 8.45
C TYR A 52 13.11 20.18 7.28
N PHE A 53 13.28 20.89 6.17
CA PHE A 53 13.93 20.42 4.95
C PHE A 53 15.14 21.28 4.66
N PHE A 54 16.22 20.72 4.12
CA PHE A 54 17.46 21.42 3.88
C PHE A 54 17.97 21.28 2.46
N GLN A 55 18.67 22.31 1.95
CA GLN A 55 19.31 22.33 0.64
C GLN A 55 18.31 21.96 -0.49
N SER A 56 18.68 21.00 -1.36
CA SER A 56 17.84 20.54 -2.47
C SER A 56 16.47 20.01 -2.04
N ASP A 57 16.35 19.47 -0.82
CA ASP A 57 15.08 18.99 -0.30
C ASP A 57 14.18 20.16 0.09
N ALA A 58 14.76 21.26 0.58
CA ALA A 58 14.02 22.49 0.87
C ALA A 58 13.49 23.13 -0.41
N ASP A 59 14.28 23.16 -1.50
CA ASP A 59 13.85 23.69 -2.80
C ASP A 59 12.63 22.92 -3.33
N LEU A 60 12.67 21.60 -3.25
CA LEU A 60 11.57 20.73 -3.68
C LEU A 60 10.32 20.92 -2.80
N ALA A 61 10.51 20.95 -1.48
CA ALA A 61 9.44 21.13 -0.53
C ALA A 61 8.73 22.48 -0.67
N ALA A 62 9.51 23.56 -0.80
CA ALA A 62 9.00 24.93 -1.01
C ALA A 62 8.25 25.05 -2.34
N SER A 63 8.82 24.52 -3.43
CA SER A 63 8.19 24.55 -4.75
C SER A 63 6.86 23.82 -4.79
N PHE A 64 6.75 22.71 -4.07
CA PHE A 64 5.50 21.93 -4.00
C PHE A 64 4.45 22.66 -3.16
N THR A 65 4.82 23.10 -1.95
CA THR A 65 3.83 23.63 -0.98
C THR A 65 3.41 25.05 -1.30
N TYR A 66 4.37 25.90 -1.73
CA TYR A 66 4.15 27.33 -1.92
C TYR A 66 4.18 27.77 -3.39
N GLY A 67 4.44 26.83 -4.32
CA GLY A 67 4.55 27.14 -5.75
C GLY A 67 5.79 27.96 -6.13
N SER A 68 6.64 28.32 -5.17
CA SER A 68 7.85 29.11 -5.39
C SER A 68 8.91 28.83 -4.33
N THR A 69 10.16 29.19 -4.64
CA THR A 69 11.29 29.13 -3.70
C THR A 69 11.41 30.35 -2.78
N ALA A 70 10.46 31.29 -2.86
CA ALA A 70 10.47 32.52 -2.04
C ALA A 70 10.29 32.25 -0.53
N ALA A 71 9.74 31.10 -0.17
CA ALA A 71 9.58 30.64 1.22
C ALA A 71 10.88 30.08 1.84
N LEU A 72 11.96 29.97 1.08
CA LEU A 72 13.24 29.49 1.58
C LEU A 72 13.88 30.54 2.51
N LYS A 73 14.35 30.05 3.65
CA LYS A 73 15.09 30.81 4.64
C LYS A 73 16.53 30.28 4.75
N THR A 74 17.40 30.99 5.36
CA THR A 74 18.78 30.55 5.58
C THR A 74 19.07 30.42 7.08
N MET A 75 19.77 29.36 7.46
CA MET A 75 20.19 29.05 8.83
C MET A 75 21.70 28.85 8.90
N GLY A 76 22.33 29.29 10.00
CA GLY A 76 23.78 29.15 10.24
C GLY A 76 24.55 30.44 10.03
N LYS A 77 25.44 30.74 11.01
CA LYS A 77 26.28 31.97 10.97
C LYS A 77 27.54 31.81 10.13
N LYS A 78 28.15 30.61 10.11
CA LYS A 78 29.42 30.35 9.39
C LYS A 78 29.20 29.82 7.99
N THR A 79 28.28 28.90 7.82
CA THR A 79 27.86 28.29 6.54
C THR A 79 26.34 28.40 6.44
N PRO A 80 25.82 29.41 5.75
CA PRO A 80 24.38 29.56 5.59
C PRO A 80 23.83 28.41 4.74
N VAL A 81 22.90 27.63 5.32
CA VAL A 81 22.22 26.52 4.66
C VAL A 81 20.78 26.93 4.41
N SER A 82 20.30 26.76 3.18
CA SER A 82 18.89 27.00 2.84
C SER A 82 18.00 25.96 3.50
N PHE A 83 16.88 26.39 4.05
CA PHE A 83 15.90 25.50 4.66
C PHE A 83 14.46 25.97 4.42
N CYS A 84 13.54 25.03 4.51
CA CYS A 84 12.11 25.26 4.53
C CYS A 84 11.53 24.53 5.74
N VAL A 85 10.56 25.16 6.41
CA VAL A 85 9.82 24.56 7.52
C VAL A 85 8.34 24.51 7.18
N MET A 86 7.68 23.46 7.60
CA MET A 86 6.23 23.33 7.39
C MET A 86 5.56 22.66 8.59
N ASN A 87 4.26 22.94 8.73
CA ASN A 87 3.39 22.31 9.70
C ASN A 87 2.96 20.89 9.26
N TYR A 88 2.30 20.16 10.14
CA TYR A 88 1.86 18.79 9.91
C TYR A 88 0.97 18.64 8.66
N SER A 89 0.00 19.53 8.42
CA SER A 89 -0.94 19.43 7.29
C SER A 89 -0.23 19.54 5.93
N ASN A 90 0.69 20.50 5.80
CA ASN A 90 1.50 20.67 4.59
C ASN A 90 2.47 19.51 4.40
N PHE A 91 3.06 19.02 5.49
CA PHE A 91 3.93 17.85 5.50
C PHE A 91 3.19 16.60 5.04
N GLU A 92 1.98 16.34 5.55
CA GLU A 92 1.14 15.21 5.13
C GLU A 92 0.87 15.24 3.63
N SER A 93 0.47 16.40 3.09
CA SER A 93 0.20 16.59 1.66
C SER A 93 1.46 16.39 0.81
N LEU A 94 2.60 16.93 1.26
CA LEU A 94 3.89 16.74 0.60
C LEU A 94 4.33 15.27 0.65
N LEU A 95 4.18 14.59 1.80
CA LEU A 95 4.56 13.20 1.98
C LEU A 95 3.79 12.27 1.02
N ARG A 96 2.48 12.49 0.89
CA ARG A 96 1.65 11.80 -0.11
C ARG A 96 2.19 12.01 -1.52
N HIS A 97 2.48 13.24 -1.89
CA HIS A 97 3.01 13.55 -3.22
C HIS A 97 4.36 12.91 -3.47
N LEU A 98 5.28 12.97 -2.52
CA LEU A 98 6.63 12.40 -2.64
C LEU A 98 6.58 10.88 -2.86
N LEU A 99 5.81 10.16 -2.05
CA LEU A 99 5.78 8.70 -2.08
C LEU A 99 4.87 8.13 -3.17
N LEU A 100 3.65 8.68 -3.33
CA LEU A 100 2.65 8.09 -4.21
C LEU A 100 2.72 8.62 -5.66
N VAL A 101 3.21 9.85 -5.87
CA VAL A 101 3.25 10.48 -7.19
C VAL A 101 4.67 10.53 -7.76
N ARG A 102 5.64 10.97 -6.95
CA ARG A 102 7.03 11.17 -7.39
C ARG A 102 7.94 9.97 -7.18
N ALA A 103 7.48 8.93 -6.44
CA ALA A 103 8.24 7.74 -6.11
C ALA A 103 9.60 8.05 -5.44
N PHE A 104 9.65 9.03 -4.54
CA PHE A 104 10.81 9.32 -3.70
C PHE A 104 10.82 8.44 -2.46
N ARG A 105 12.02 8.17 -1.92
CA ARG A 105 12.21 7.63 -0.57
C ARG A 105 12.24 8.78 0.42
N VAL A 106 11.81 8.51 1.65
CA VAL A 106 11.76 9.50 2.72
C VAL A 106 12.47 8.95 3.96
N GLU A 107 13.35 9.75 4.52
CA GLU A 107 14.01 9.49 5.81
C GLU A 107 13.58 10.58 6.80
N ILE A 108 12.92 10.19 7.90
CA ILE A 108 12.48 11.12 8.95
C ILE A 108 13.38 10.95 10.17
N PHE A 109 14.03 12.03 10.54
CA PHE A 109 14.89 12.13 11.72
C PHE A 109 14.13 12.87 12.82
N LYS A 110 13.93 12.24 13.96
CA LYS A 110 13.24 12.82 15.11
C LYS A 110 14.21 13.38 16.13
N PHE A 111 13.85 14.53 16.70
CA PHE A 111 14.62 15.15 17.76
C PHE A 111 14.46 14.38 19.07
N LEU A 112 15.59 14.02 19.68
CA LEU A 112 15.65 13.41 21.00
C LEU A 112 16.26 14.40 21.98
N ALA A 113 15.45 14.83 22.95
CA ALA A 113 15.95 15.64 24.06
C ALA A 113 16.90 14.80 24.90
N GLY A 114 18.08 15.33 25.16
CA GLY A 114 19.06 14.66 26.05
C GLY A 114 18.50 14.44 27.46
N LYS A 115 18.45 13.20 27.92
CA LYS A 115 18.11 12.85 29.31
C LYS A 115 19.39 12.53 30.07
N GLY A 116 19.53 13.03 31.31
CA GLY A 116 20.61 12.63 32.23
C GLY A 116 22.03 13.03 31.80
N GLY A 117 22.21 14.17 31.11
CA GLY A 117 23.52 14.66 30.67
C GLY A 117 23.96 14.26 29.26
N SER A 118 23.13 13.55 28.51
CA SER A 118 23.36 13.28 27.10
C SER A 118 23.06 14.53 26.24
N VAL A 119 23.83 14.70 25.15
CA VAL A 119 23.66 15.82 24.20
C VAL A 119 22.40 15.58 23.36
N PRO A 120 21.53 16.61 23.16
CA PRO A 120 20.40 16.51 22.24
C PRO A 120 20.86 16.08 20.85
N SER A 121 20.12 15.20 20.21
CA SER A 121 20.50 14.68 18.88
C SER A 121 19.27 14.37 18.03
N TYR A 122 19.47 14.29 16.72
CA TYR A 122 18.48 13.74 15.79
C TYR A 122 18.82 12.30 15.47
N GLN A 123 17.85 11.42 15.57
CA GLN A 123 17.99 10.01 15.20
C GLN A 123 17.01 9.65 14.10
N LEU A 124 17.44 8.80 13.19
CA LEU A 124 16.60 8.28 12.13
C LEU A 124 15.53 7.37 12.76
N GLU A 125 14.27 7.80 12.72
CA GLU A 125 13.13 7.06 13.26
C GLU A 125 12.42 6.27 12.16
N VAL A 126 12.21 6.88 11.00
CA VAL A 126 11.42 6.30 9.91
C VAL A 126 12.19 6.31 8.60
N ARG A 127 12.21 5.16 7.95
CA ARG A 127 12.55 5.02 6.53
C ARG A 127 11.32 4.54 5.78
N ALA A 128 10.85 5.33 4.83
CA ALA A 128 9.74 4.98 3.97
C ALA A 128 10.15 5.03 2.50
N SER A 129 9.58 4.15 1.71
CA SER A 129 9.72 4.14 0.26
C SER A 129 8.36 3.86 -0.38
N PRO A 130 8.20 4.08 -1.69
CA PRO A 130 6.96 3.78 -2.39
C PRO A 130 6.47 2.33 -2.19
N GLY A 131 7.40 1.39 -2.04
CA GLY A 131 7.10 -0.03 -1.77
C GLY A 131 7.02 -0.38 -0.28
N ASN A 132 7.43 0.51 0.63
CA ASN A 132 7.38 0.28 2.09
C ASN A 132 6.86 1.53 2.80
N ILE A 133 5.55 1.65 2.89
CA ILE A 133 4.84 2.76 3.54
C ILE A 133 4.33 2.41 4.95
N SER A 134 4.54 1.18 5.41
CA SER A 134 3.93 0.64 6.66
C SER A 134 4.22 1.48 7.91
N ALA A 135 5.39 2.15 7.97
CA ALA A 135 5.75 3.00 9.11
C ALA A 135 4.97 4.33 9.14
N ILE A 136 4.46 4.79 8.00
CA ILE A 136 3.80 6.10 7.82
C ILE A 136 2.39 5.98 7.24
N GLU A 137 1.85 4.78 7.18
CA GLU A 137 0.51 4.51 6.63
C GLU A 137 -0.58 5.32 7.35
N HIS A 138 -0.43 5.50 8.67
CA HIS A 138 -1.32 6.32 9.48
C HIS A 138 -1.32 7.81 9.08
N ILE A 139 -0.18 8.34 8.63
CA ILE A 139 -0.08 9.71 8.10
C ILE A 139 -0.72 9.80 6.72
N LEU A 140 -0.46 8.80 5.85
CA LEU A 140 -0.93 8.83 4.47
C LEU A 140 -2.45 8.66 4.32
N TYR A 141 -3.07 7.86 5.19
CA TYR A 141 -4.48 7.49 5.07
C TYR A 141 -5.35 7.95 6.25
N GLY A 142 -4.76 8.67 7.23
CA GLY A 142 -5.41 9.10 8.46
C GLY A 142 -5.76 7.94 9.40
N GLU A 143 -6.17 8.25 10.62
CA GLU A 143 -6.57 7.22 11.60
C GLU A 143 -7.85 6.46 11.19
N GLY A 144 -8.67 7.05 10.32
CA GLY A 144 -9.91 6.48 9.80
C GLY A 144 -9.78 5.65 8.51
N GLY A 145 -8.67 5.73 7.79
CA GLY A 145 -8.51 5.03 6.51
C GLY A 145 -9.42 5.52 5.37
N GLU A 146 -10.10 6.65 5.56
CA GLU A 146 -11.15 7.18 4.66
C GLU A 146 -10.65 8.18 3.62
N GLY A 147 -9.36 8.17 3.29
CA GLY A 147 -8.87 8.91 2.13
C GLY A 147 -9.43 8.29 0.84
N GLU A 148 -10.53 8.84 0.34
CA GLU A 148 -11.39 8.26 -0.71
C GLU A 148 -10.68 7.90 -2.03
N GLN A 149 -9.52 8.42 -2.34
CA GLN A 149 -8.86 8.20 -3.64
C GLN A 149 -7.58 7.35 -3.61
N GLY A 150 -6.93 7.18 -2.47
CA GLY A 150 -5.69 6.38 -2.35
C GLY A 150 -5.91 4.95 -1.84
N ALA A 151 -7.05 4.66 -1.23
CA ALA A 151 -7.36 3.39 -0.58
C ALA A 151 -7.61 2.23 -1.55
N SER A 152 -7.91 2.51 -2.83
CA SER A 152 -8.25 1.49 -3.82
C SER A 152 -7.03 0.87 -4.53
N GLU A 153 -5.82 1.42 -4.34
CA GLU A 153 -4.62 0.88 -4.99
C GLU A 153 -3.85 -0.08 -4.08
N SER A 154 -3.38 -1.18 -4.65
CA SER A 154 -2.42 -2.09 -4.01
C SER A 154 -1.00 -1.52 -4.11
N ASN A 155 -0.19 -1.68 -3.06
CA ASN A 155 1.19 -1.20 -2.99
C ASN A 155 2.18 -2.35 -3.04
N PHE A 156 2.30 -3.01 -4.20
CA PHE A 156 3.26 -4.08 -4.33
C PHE A 156 4.70 -3.57 -4.36
N LEU A 157 5.52 -4.17 -3.51
CA LEU A 157 6.96 -4.21 -3.61
C LEU A 157 7.33 -5.51 -4.32
N VAL A 158 8.08 -5.43 -5.40
CA VAL A 158 8.47 -6.60 -6.19
C VAL A 158 9.97 -6.81 -6.09
N ALA A 159 10.44 -8.04 -5.88
CA ALA A 159 11.83 -8.42 -6.09
C ALA A 159 11.96 -9.34 -7.29
N ILE A 160 13.04 -9.17 -8.04
CA ILE A 160 13.34 -9.98 -9.22
C ILE A 160 14.72 -10.60 -9.05
N LYS A 161 14.77 -11.94 -9.04
CA LYS A 161 16.00 -12.70 -9.15
C LYS A 161 16.14 -13.24 -10.56
N VAL A 162 17.30 -13.07 -11.17
CA VAL A 162 17.54 -13.50 -12.55
C VAL A 162 18.75 -14.41 -12.62
N ILE A 163 18.62 -15.48 -13.37
CA ILE A 163 19.72 -16.38 -13.74
C ILE A 163 19.69 -16.51 -15.28
N PRO A 164 20.85 -16.39 -15.96
CA PRO A 164 20.94 -16.69 -17.38
C PRO A 164 20.53 -18.16 -17.62
N GLY A 165 19.70 -18.40 -18.62
CA GLY A 165 19.33 -19.75 -19.01
C GLY A 165 20.49 -20.49 -19.69
N THR A 166 20.34 -21.81 -19.84
CA THR A 166 21.32 -22.70 -20.52
C THR A 166 21.41 -22.40 -22.00
N ASP A 167 20.31 -21.95 -22.62
CA ASP A 167 20.26 -21.59 -24.03
C ASP A 167 20.59 -20.11 -24.24
N SER A 168 21.34 -19.82 -25.30
CA SER A 168 21.75 -18.46 -25.63
C SER A 168 20.51 -17.58 -25.91
N GLY A 169 20.13 -16.78 -24.95
CA GLY A 169 19.04 -15.80 -25.08
C GLY A 169 17.83 -16.01 -24.19
N GLN A 170 17.72 -17.11 -23.46
CA GLN A 170 16.70 -17.33 -22.45
C GLN A 170 17.16 -16.85 -21.07
N LEU A 171 16.22 -16.34 -20.28
CA LEU A 171 16.41 -15.88 -18.91
C LEU A 171 15.41 -16.60 -18.01
N SER A 172 15.91 -17.18 -16.93
CA SER A 172 15.06 -17.71 -15.86
C SER A 172 14.88 -16.64 -14.78
N LEU A 173 13.65 -16.28 -14.49
CA LEU A 173 13.29 -15.20 -13.59
C LEU A 173 12.43 -15.73 -12.44
N GLY A 174 12.81 -15.39 -11.22
CA GLY A 174 11.97 -15.57 -10.04
C GLY A 174 11.46 -14.22 -9.55
N LEU A 175 10.15 -14.11 -9.36
CA LEU A 175 9.49 -12.92 -8.88
C LEU A 175 8.80 -13.19 -7.54
N ALA A 176 8.90 -12.21 -6.65
CA ALA A 176 8.09 -12.16 -5.45
C ALA A 176 7.54 -10.74 -5.30
N ALA A 177 6.22 -10.62 -5.23
CA ALA A 177 5.49 -9.38 -5.02
C ALA A 177 4.81 -9.43 -3.66
N VAL A 178 5.05 -8.44 -2.80
CA VAL A 178 4.50 -8.37 -1.44
C VAL A 178 3.77 -7.05 -1.25
N ASP A 179 2.55 -7.12 -0.78
CA ASP A 179 1.80 -5.97 -0.26
C ASP A 179 1.60 -6.17 1.25
N VAL A 180 2.35 -5.40 2.05
CA VAL A 180 2.32 -5.50 3.52
C VAL A 180 1.00 -4.98 4.08
N SER A 181 0.40 -3.98 3.44
CA SER A 181 -0.88 -3.39 3.90
C SER A 181 -2.05 -4.35 3.74
N LEU A 182 -1.92 -5.32 2.84
CA LEU A 182 -2.94 -6.34 2.57
C LEU A 182 -2.53 -7.72 3.07
N ASN A 183 -1.30 -7.90 3.56
CA ASN A 183 -0.68 -9.20 3.89
C ASN A 183 -0.74 -10.21 2.73
N VAL A 184 -0.56 -9.76 1.51
CA VAL A 184 -0.61 -10.61 0.31
C VAL A 184 0.79 -10.77 -0.27
N VAL A 185 1.14 -12.02 -0.60
CA VAL A 185 2.35 -12.38 -1.33
C VAL A 185 1.98 -13.10 -2.62
N ARG A 186 2.54 -12.66 -3.73
CA ARG A 186 2.41 -13.31 -5.04
C ARG A 186 3.77 -13.72 -5.54
N VAL A 187 3.89 -14.94 -6.01
CA VAL A 187 5.15 -15.49 -6.52
C VAL A 187 4.99 -16.09 -7.90
N ALA A 188 6.04 -16.02 -8.70
CA ALA A 188 6.12 -16.69 -9.98
C ALA A 188 7.55 -17.02 -10.35
N ASP A 189 7.76 -18.20 -10.91
CA ASP A 189 8.94 -18.56 -11.66
C ASP A 189 8.58 -18.59 -13.16
N LEU A 190 9.34 -17.88 -13.96
CA LEU A 190 9.07 -17.79 -15.41
C LEU A 190 10.35 -17.83 -16.23
N GLN A 191 10.20 -18.28 -17.46
CA GLN A 191 11.23 -18.16 -18.48
C GLN A 191 10.83 -17.05 -19.45
N ASP A 192 11.78 -16.19 -19.77
CA ASP A 192 11.58 -15.08 -20.67
C ASP A 192 12.74 -14.94 -21.66
N ASN A 193 12.52 -14.22 -22.73
CA ASN A 193 13.57 -13.92 -23.69
C ASN A 193 14.26 -12.59 -23.39
N GLN A 194 15.25 -12.21 -24.20
CA GLN A 194 16.02 -10.98 -24.00
C GLN A 194 15.20 -9.68 -24.06
N HIS A 195 13.96 -9.69 -24.61
CA HIS A 195 13.06 -8.54 -24.69
C HIS A 195 12.13 -8.42 -23.50
N LEU A 196 12.07 -9.42 -22.61
CA LEU A 196 11.34 -9.44 -21.34
C LEU A 196 9.82 -9.19 -21.47
N PRO A 197 9.10 -9.73 -22.47
CA PRO A 197 7.68 -9.45 -22.63
C PRO A 197 6.81 -10.04 -21.50
N ALA A 198 7.18 -11.20 -20.96
CA ALA A 198 6.44 -11.82 -19.86
C ALA A 198 6.64 -11.03 -18.57
N LEU A 199 7.87 -10.60 -18.30
CA LEU A 199 8.18 -9.74 -17.16
C LEU A 199 7.44 -8.40 -17.26
N GLU A 200 7.47 -7.75 -18.44
CA GLU A 200 6.76 -6.47 -18.64
C GLU A 200 5.26 -6.61 -18.37
N ALA A 201 4.63 -7.67 -18.86
CA ALA A 201 3.21 -7.93 -18.63
C ALA A 201 2.89 -8.10 -17.13
N ILE A 202 3.72 -8.84 -16.40
CA ILE A 202 3.56 -9.03 -14.95
C ILE A 202 3.75 -7.72 -14.19
N LEU A 203 4.75 -6.91 -14.53
CA LEU A 203 4.95 -5.60 -13.91
C LEU A 203 3.76 -4.66 -14.16
N VAL A 204 3.18 -4.69 -15.34
CA VAL A 204 1.96 -3.93 -15.67
C VAL A 204 0.76 -4.43 -14.87
N GLN A 205 0.61 -5.75 -14.77
CA GLN A 205 -0.46 -6.40 -14.00
C GLN A 205 -0.41 -6.03 -12.52
N LEU A 206 0.77 -6.14 -11.91
CA LEU A 206 0.96 -5.84 -10.49
C LEU A 206 0.92 -4.32 -10.22
N GLY A 207 1.48 -3.51 -11.14
CA GLY A 207 1.65 -2.08 -10.94
C GLY A 207 2.50 -1.75 -9.73
N PRO A 208 3.71 -2.36 -9.57
CA PRO A 208 4.51 -2.15 -8.38
C PRO A 208 4.99 -0.70 -8.29
N ARG A 209 5.12 -0.23 -7.05
CA ARG A 209 5.68 1.10 -6.77
C ARG A 209 7.21 1.07 -6.74
N GLU A 210 7.78 -0.06 -6.35
CA GLU A 210 9.22 -0.25 -6.22
C GLU A 210 9.61 -1.68 -6.61
N VAL A 211 10.77 -1.82 -7.27
CA VAL A 211 11.34 -3.12 -7.69
C VAL A 211 12.74 -3.27 -7.12
N LEU A 212 13.00 -4.36 -6.42
CA LEU A 212 14.30 -4.73 -5.88
C LEU A 212 15.06 -5.57 -6.91
N LEU A 213 16.28 -5.17 -7.21
CA LEU A 213 17.17 -5.84 -8.15
C LEU A 213 18.48 -6.24 -7.46
N PRO A 214 19.09 -7.39 -7.81
CA PRO A 214 20.39 -7.74 -7.27
C PRO A 214 21.48 -6.81 -7.82
N GLN A 215 22.36 -6.34 -6.94
CA GLN A 215 23.52 -5.54 -7.31
C GLN A 215 24.55 -6.43 -8.02
N THR A 216 24.45 -6.50 -9.33
CA THR A 216 25.37 -7.26 -10.21
C THR A 216 25.55 -6.51 -11.53
N GLU A 217 26.73 -6.65 -12.14
CA GLU A 217 27.02 -6.07 -13.46
C GLU A 217 26.47 -6.90 -14.63
N SER A 218 25.56 -7.82 -14.38
CA SER A 218 24.96 -8.67 -15.41
C SER A 218 24.18 -7.84 -16.46
N ALA A 219 24.40 -8.16 -17.73
CA ALA A 219 23.65 -7.53 -18.83
C ALA A 219 22.13 -7.74 -18.71
N ALA A 220 21.71 -8.87 -18.13
CA ALA A 220 20.30 -9.16 -17.88
C ALA A 220 19.70 -8.19 -16.84
N VAL A 221 20.42 -7.94 -15.73
CA VAL A 221 19.97 -6.98 -14.69
C VAL A 221 19.91 -5.56 -15.25
N LYS A 222 20.86 -5.14 -16.08
CA LYS A 222 20.82 -3.82 -16.74
C LYS A 222 19.58 -3.67 -17.62
N LYS A 223 19.24 -4.67 -18.44
CA LYS A 223 18.02 -4.66 -19.25
C LYS A 223 16.74 -4.62 -18.41
N ILE A 224 16.69 -5.35 -17.30
CA ILE A 224 15.56 -5.30 -16.36
C ILE A 224 15.46 -3.91 -15.72
N SER A 225 16.57 -3.31 -15.32
CA SER A 225 16.60 -1.94 -14.77
C SER A 225 16.09 -0.90 -15.77
N GLU A 226 16.47 -1.02 -17.05
CA GLU A 226 15.95 -0.18 -18.14
C GLU A 226 14.44 -0.36 -18.33
N LEU A 227 13.95 -1.62 -18.29
CA LEU A 227 12.51 -1.92 -18.37
C LEU A 227 11.74 -1.29 -17.20
N VAL A 228 12.24 -1.43 -15.98
CA VAL A 228 11.67 -0.84 -14.76
C VAL A 228 11.61 0.68 -14.88
N SER A 229 12.70 1.33 -15.30
CA SER A 229 12.78 2.78 -15.48
C SER A 229 11.83 3.29 -16.58
N ARG A 230 11.71 2.56 -17.70
CA ARG A 230 10.79 2.87 -18.80
C ARG A 230 9.32 2.87 -18.34
N ASN A 231 8.98 1.98 -17.42
CA ASN A 231 7.64 1.91 -16.81
C ASN A 231 7.45 2.89 -15.65
N LYS A 232 8.43 3.77 -15.37
CA LYS A 232 8.41 4.76 -14.27
C LYS A 232 8.26 4.14 -12.88
N ILE A 233 8.81 2.94 -12.69
CA ILE A 233 8.86 2.25 -11.42
C ILE A 233 10.21 2.56 -10.77
N LEU A 234 10.24 2.74 -9.45
CA LEU A 234 11.48 2.96 -8.71
C LEU A 234 12.28 1.64 -8.65
N GLY A 235 13.48 1.63 -9.23
CA GLY A 235 14.43 0.52 -9.09
C GLY A 235 15.32 0.71 -7.86
N THR A 236 15.48 -0.34 -7.05
CA THR A 236 16.33 -0.35 -5.87
C THR A 236 17.30 -1.51 -5.95
N GLU A 237 18.58 -1.21 -6.01
CA GLU A 237 19.62 -2.23 -5.98
C GLU A 237 19.84 -2.74 -4.55
N ARG A 238 19.92 -4.06 -4.41
CA ARG A 238 20.17 -4.74 -3.13
C ARG A 238 21.34 -5.72 -3.25
N PRO A 239 22.10 -5.93 -2.17
CA PRO A 239 23.18 -6.91 -2.19
C PRO A 239 22.71 -8.27 -2.66
N SER A 240 23.43 -8.90 -3.58
CA SER A 240 23.06 -10.22 -4.15
C SER A 240 22.88 -11.31 -3.08
N LYS A 241 23.56 -11.17 -1.93
CA LYS A 241 23.41 -12.08 -0.77
C LYS A 241 21.98 -12.08 -0.18
N GLU A 242 21.19 -11.03 -0.42
CA GLU A 242 19.82 -10.96 0.08
C GLU A 242 18.85 -11.81 -0.75
N PHE A 243 19.24 -12.19 -1.96
CA PHE A 243 18.48 -13.10 -2.83
C PHE A 243 18.80 -14.57 -2.58
N SER A 244 19.16 -14.94 -1.35
CA SER A 244 19.36 -16.32 -0.90
C SER A 244 18.02 -17.05 -0.73
N SER A 245 18.02 -18.38 -0.81
CA SER A 245 16.83 -19.17 -0.53
C SER A 245 16.42 -19.08 0.94
N LEU A 246 15.11 -19.13 1.22
CA LEU A 246 14.55 -19.29 2.56
C LEU A 246 14.45 -20.79 2.87
N SER A 247 14.54 -21.14 4.14
CA SER A 247 14.30 -22.50 4.60
C SER A 247 12.79 -22.82 4.59
N GLU A 248 12.41 -24.09 4.46
CA GLU A 248 11.02 -24.53 4.52
C GLU A 248 10.33 -24.12 5.83
N THR A 249 11.08 -24.12 6.92
CA THR A 249 10.57 -23.69 8.23
C THR A 249 10.21 -22.22 8.26
N GLU A 250 10.99 -21.34 7.61
CA GLU A 250 10.70 -19.93 7.49
C GLU A 250 9.48 -19.68 6.58
N ILE A 251 9.40 -20.39 5.45
CA ILE A 251 8.27 -20.33 4.53
C ILE A 251 6.97 -20.72 5.26
N ASN A 252 6.96 -21.87 5.94
CA ASN A 252 5.76 -22.34 6.66
C ASN A 252 5.33 -21.43 7.82
N ARG A 253 6.27 -20.67 8.41
CA ARG A 253 5.93 -19.67 9.43
C ARG A 253 5.29 -18.42 8.85
N MET A 254 5.71 -18.00 7.67
CA MET A 254 5.21 -16.77 7.02
C MET A 254 3.79 -16.92 6.49
N PHE A 255 3.40 -18.10 6.05
CA PHE A 255 2.12 -18.28 5.37
C PHE A 255 1.04 -18.90 6.25
N SER A 256 -0.22 -18.57 5.94
CA SER A 256 -1.38 -19.20 6.57
C SER A 256 -1.48 -20.67 6.13
N SER A 257 -1.85 -21.56 7.05
CA SER A 257 -2.04 -22.99 6.78
C SER A 257 -3.12 -23.31 5.73
N LYS A 258 -3.98 -22.35 5.39
CA LYS A 258 -4.99 -22.47 4.32
C LYS A 258 -4.39 -22.31 2.91
N SER A 259 -3.15 -21.92 2.77
CA SER A 259 -2.48 -21.73 1.47
C SER A 259 -1.76 -23.02 1.04
N ASN A 260 -1.86 -23.43 -0.22
CA ASN A 260 -1.08 -24.54 -0.80
C ASN A 260 0.40 -24.10 -0.97
N THR A 261 1.08 -23.86 0.15
CA THR A 261 2.39 -23.21 0.21
C THR A 261 3.46 -24.06 -0.46
N SER A 262 3.41 -25.37 -0.27
CA SER A 262 4.41 -26.32 -0.79
C SER A 262 4.40 -26.46 -2.31
N GLU A 263 3.26 -26.18 -2.96
CA GLU A 263 3.16 -26.23 -4.41
C GLU A 263 3.61 -24.93 -5.08
N LEU A 264 3.37 -23.78 -4.42
CA LEU A 264 3.63 -22.46 -4.99
C LEU A 264 5.02 -21.92 -4.67
N VAL A 265 5.58 -22.23 -3.49
CA VAL A 265 6.91 -21.78 -3.07
C VAL A 265 7.77 -22.97 -2.69
N LYS A 266 8.66 -23.37 -3.59
CA LYS A 266 9.70 -24.36 -3.31
C LYS A 266 10.94 -23.63 -2.80
N SER A 267 11.63 -24.18 -1.81
CA SER A 267 12.86 -23.61 -1.24
C SER A 267 13.96 -23.37 -2.30
N ASP A 268 14.01 -24.19 -3.32
CA ASP A 268 15.00 -24.09 -4.41
C ASP A 268 14.55 -23.20 -5.58
N SER A 269 13.33 -22.64 -5.54
CA SER A 269 12.82 -21.78 -6.60
C SER A 269 13.52 -20.41 -6.63
N LEU A 270 13.56 -19.79 -7.80
CA LEU A 270 14.09 -18.43 -7.94
C LEU A 270 13.22 -17.42 -7.22
N SER A 271 11.90 -17.64 -7.24
CA SER A 271 10.92 -16.83 -6.54
C SER A 271 11.11 -16.83 -5.02
N CYS A 272 11.55 -17.95 -4.43
CA CYS A 272 11.92 -18.02 -3.02
C CYS A 272 13.10 -17.10 -2.70
N GLY A 273 14.13 -17.07 -3.56
CA GLY A 273 15.23 -16.12 -3.40
C GLY A 273 14.82 -14.66 -3.55
N ALA A 274 13.89 -14.35 -4.46
CA ALA A 274 13.31 -13.02 -4.58
C ALA A 274 12.51 -12.64 -3.32
N LEU A 275 11.71 -13.56 -2.77
CA LEU A 275 10.97 -13.37 -1.53
C LEU A 275 11.89 -13.06 -0.35
N SER A 276 13.02 -13.75 -0.24
CA SER A 276 14.05 -13.48 0.79
C SER A 276 14.52 -12.02 0.75
N SER A 277 14.77 -11.48 -0.45
CA SER A 277 15.19 -10.08 -0.60
C SER A 277 14.11 -9.11 -0.12
N VAL A 278 12.83 -9.38 -0.43
CA VAL A 278 11.71 -8.56 0.07
C VAL A 278 11.62 -8.60 1.59
N CYS A 279 11.71 -9.78 2.19
CA CYS A 279 11.66 -9.93 3.65
C CYS A 279 12.77 -9.13 4.34
N LYS A 280 14.00 -9.20 3.83
CA LYS A 280 15.13 -8.43 4.37
C LYS A 280 14.96 -6.92 4.18
N PHE A 281 14.42 -6.49 3.04
CA PHE A 281 14.16 -5.07 2.78
C PHE A 281 13.09 -4.50 3.70
N LEU A 282 12.04 -5.26 3.97
CA LEU A 282 10.93 -4.88 4.85
C LEU A 282 11.24 -5.12 6.34
N ASN A 283 12.41 -5.68 6.67
CA ASN A 283 12.78 -6.13 8.01
C ASN A 283 11.74 -7.08 8.63
N ILE A 284 11.15 -7.94 7.81
CA ILE A 284 10.27 -9.00 8.29
C ILE A 284 11.15 -10.09 8.89
N ASP A 285 11.12 -10.20 10.22
CA ASP A 285 11.80 -11.29 10.89
C ASP A 285 11.03 -12.59 10.70
N THR A 286 11.49 -13.41 9.78
CA THR A 286 10.87 -14.71 9.45
C THR A 286 10.88 -15.70 10.61
N ALA A 287 11.72 -15.46 11.63
CA ALA A 287 11.84 -16.31 12.81
C ALA A 287 10.79 -16.00 13.89
N THR A 288 10.38 -14.72 14.03
CA THR A 288 9.54 -14.25 15.15
C THR A 288 8.20 -13.67 14.69
N THR A 289 7.97 -13.52 13.38
CA THR A 289 6.76 -12.89 12.85
C THR A 289 5.50 -13.66 13.22
N SER A 290 4.58 -12.99 13.92
CA SER A 290 3.22 -13.47 14.19
C SER A 290 2.26 -13.22 13.03
N THR A 291 2.58 -12.27 12.15
CA THR A 291 1.75 -11.88 11.00
C THR A 291 1.82 -12.96 9.93
N LYS A 292 0.66 -13.47 9.52
CA LYS A 292 0.55 -14.45 8.44
C LYS A 292 0.20 -13.77 7.13
N PHE A 293 0.94 -14.13 6.09
CA PHE A 293 0.66 -13.67 4.72
C PHE A 293 -0.25 -14.68 3.99
N TYR A 294 -1.07 -14.16 3.09
CA TYR A 294 -1.83 -14.96 2.14
C TYR A 294 -1.01 -15.11 0.87
N LEU A 295 -0.79 -16.35 0.45
CA LEU A 295 -0.07 -16.65 -0.77
C LEU A 295 -1.07 -16.81 -1.92
N GLU A 296 -0.93 -15.98 -2.94
CA GLU A 296 -1.71 -16.03 -4.17
C GLU A 296 -0.81 -16.41 -5.35
N PRO A 297 -1.25 -17.32 -6.23
CA PRO A 297 -0.48 -17.63 -7.43
C PRO A 297 -0.51 -16.43 -8.40
N LEU A 298 0.66 -16.12 -8.96
CA LEU A 298 0.77 -15.17 -10.06
C LEU A 298 0.70 -15.94 -11.38
N SER A 299 -0.52 -16.27 -11.83
CA SER A 299 -0.70 -17.05 -13.04
C SER A 299 -0.87 -16.15 -14.27
N SER A 300 -0.03 -16.37 -15.27
CA SER A 300 -0.11 -15.68 -16.56
C SER A 300 -0.81 -16.52 -17.64
N SER A 301 -1.22 -17.76 -17.34
CA SER A 301 -1.79 -18.68 -18.33
C SER A 301 -3.30 -18.49 -18.56
N THR A 302 -4.03 -18.04 -17.55
CA THR A 302 -5.49 -17.86 -17.59
C THR A 302 -5.94 -16.46 -17.96
N THR A 303 -5.00 -15.51 -18.05
CA THR A 303 -5.29 -14.09 -18.29
C THR A 303 -4.54 -13.53 -19.48
N MET A 304 -5.16 -12.53 -20.13
CA MET A 304 -4.55 -11.81 -21.25
C MET A 304 -3.37 -10.94 -20.79
N ARG A 305 -2.27 -11.01 -21.52
CA ARG A 305 -1.10 -10.16 -21.28
C ARG A 305 -1.29 -8.80 -21.92
N LEU A 306 -1.34 -7.76 -21.11
CA LEU A 306 -1.44 -6.37 -21.56
C LEU A 306 -0.13 -5.64 -21.28
N THR A 307 0.38 -4.93 -22.29
CA THR A 307 1.56 -4.08 -22.13
C THR A 307 1.18 -2.71 -21.58
N GLY A 308 2.12 -2.00 -20.96
CA GLY A 308 1.88 -0.64 -20.48
C GLY A 308 1.47 0.34 -21.57
N ARG A 309 1.93 0.12 -22.82
CA ARG A 309 1.51 0.90 -24.00
C ARG A 309 0.04 0.65 -24.34
N THR A 310 -0.38 -0.61 -24.35
CA THR A 310 -1.77 -1.01 -24.62
C THR A 310 -2.71 -0.38 -23.59
N MET A 311 -2.36 -0.46 -22.29
CA MET A 311 -3.16 0.14 -21.22
C MET A 311 -3.33 1.65 -21.39
N LYS A 312 -2.26 2.35 -21.79
CA LYS A 312 -2.30 3.80 -22.07
C LYS A 312 -3.10 4.13 -23.33
N SER A 313 -2.91 3.39 -24.43
CA SER A 313 -3.62 3.62 -25.68
C SER A 313 -5.13 3.41 -25.55
N LEU A 314 -5.55 2.45 -24.74
CA LEU A 314 -6.95 2.19 -24.41
C LEU A 314 -7.50 3.13 -23.32
N ASN A 315 -6.67 3.97 -22.74
CA ASN A 315 -7.03 4.83 -21.60
C ASN A 315 -7.76 4.07 -20.48
N VAL A 316 -7.19 2.92 -20.08
CA VAL A 316 -7.82 2.03 -19.09
C VAL A 316 -7.87 2.69 -17.71
N PHE A 317 -6.79 3.37 -17.29
CA PHE A 317 -6.69 4.09 -16.02
C PHE A 317 -6.47 5.60 -16.23
N PRO A 318 -6.83 6.44 -15.25
CA PRO A 318 -6.59 7.88 -15.33
C PRO A 318 -5.11 8.20 -15.56
N SER A 319 -4.83 9.16 -16.44
CA SER A 319 -3.47 9.62 -16.66
C SER A 319 -3.03 10.55 -15.51
N PRO A 320 -1.84 10.36 -14.92
CA PRO A 320 -1.30 11.30 -13.94
C PRO A 320 -1.13 12.73 -14.48
N THR A 321 -0.94 12.86 -15.81
CA THR A 321 -0.78 14.18 -16.47
C THR A 321 -2.11 14.87 -16.76
N ASN A 322 -3.20 14.13 -16.83
CA ASN A 322 -4.55 14.67 -17.06
C ASN A 322 -5.60 13.85 -16.28
N PRO A 323 -5.70 14.03 -14.95
CA PRO A 323 -6.57 13.23 -14.09
C PRO A 323 -8.06 13.41 -14.40
N ASN A 324 -8.46 14.52 -15.02
CA ASN A 324 -9.85 14.82 -15.38
C ASN A 324 -10.30 14.14 -16.69
N GLN A 325 -9.39 13.51 -17.42
CA GLN A 325 -9.76 12.76 -18.63
C GLN A 325 -10.45 11.45 -18.23
N PRO A 326 -11.68 11.19 -18.72
CA PRO A 326 -12.38 9.97 -18.39
C PRO A 326 -11.59 8.73 -18.86
N SER A 327 -11.47 7.74 -18.02
CA SER A 327 -10.86 6.44 -18.31
C SER A 327 -11.88 5.32 -18.18
N ILE A 328 -11.59 4.14 -18.74
CA ILE A 328 -12.47 2.97 -18.57
C ILE A 328 -12.72 2.70 -17.08
N PHE A 329 -11.66 2.71 -16.28
CA PHE A 329 -11.78 2.52 -14.83
C PHE A 329 -12.67 3.59 -14.18
N SER A 330 -12.48 4.87 -14.47
CA SER A 330 -13.27 5.93 -13.83
C SER A 330 -14.76 5.88 -14.19
N ILE A 331 -15.08 5.39 -15.39
CA ILE A 331 -16.48 5.20 -15.83
C ILE A 331 -17.12 4.00 -15.13
N LEU A 332 -16.39 2.89 -15.01
CA LEU A 332 -16.90 1.64 -14.44
C LEU A 332 -16.88 1.62 -12.91
N ASN A 333 -16.01 2.41 -12.27
CA ASN A 333 -15.83 2.35 -10.83
C ASN A 333 -16.99 3.02 -10.09
N GLN A 334 -18.03 2.24 -9.86
CA GLN A 334 -19.16 2.54 -8.99
C GLN A 334 -19.13 1.73 -7.69
N THR A 335 -17.97 1.19 -7.34
CA THR A 335 -17.81 0.34 -6.16
C THR A 335 -18.01 1.12 -4.86
N ARG A 336 -18.59 0.47 -3.86
CA ARG A 336 -18.90 1.05 -2.55
C ARG A 336 -17.84 0.73 -1.49
N SER A 337 -16.95 -0.20 -1.78
CA SER A 337 -15.89 -0.60 -0.86
C SER A 337 -14.51 -0.49 -1.50
N PRO A 338 -13.45 -0.20 -0.73
CA PRO A 338 -12.08 -0.15 -1.24
C PRO A 338 -11.62 -1.48 -1.87
N GLY A 339 -12.03 -2.61 -1.28
CA GLY A 339 -11.76 -3.94 -1.82
C GLY A 339 -12.38 -4.17 -3.19
N GLY A 340 -13.61 -3.68 -3.41
CA GLY A 340 -14.27 -3.74 -4.71
C GLY A 340 -13.54 -2.93 -5.77
N GLY A 341 -13.06 -1.73 -5.44
CA GLY A 341 -12.25 -0.90 -6.33
C GLY A 341 -10.95 -1.60 -6.74
N ARG A 342 -10.25 -2.25 -5.80
CA ARG A 342 -9.05 -3.05 -6.10
C ARG A 342 -9.35 -4.23 -7.01
N LEU A 343 -10.44 -4.96 -6.76
CA LEU A 343 -10.86 -6.08 -7.59
C LEU A 343 -11.18 -5.64 -9.02
N LEU A 344 -11.93 -4.55 -9.20
CA LEU A 344 -12.22 -3.98 -10.51
C LEU A 344 -10.93 -3.55 -11.25
N SER A 345 -10.01 -2.90 -10.55
CA SER A 345 -8.71 -2.54 -11.09
C SER A 345 -7.92 -3.77 -11.56
N GLN A 346 -7.94 -4.84 -10.75
CA GLN A 346 -7.30 -6.11 -11.10
C GLN A 346 -7.96 -6.73 -12.33
N TRP A 347 -9.26 -6.79 -12.43
CA TRP A 347 -9.98 -7.34 -13.58
C TRP A 347 -9.66 -6.62 -14.88
N LEU A 348 -9.54 -5.31 -14.83
CA LEU A 348 -9.16 -4.51 -16.01
C LEU A 348 -7.70 -4.72 -16.42
N LYS A 349 -6.79 -4.96 -15.46
CA LYS A 349 -5.38 -5.27 -15.74
C LYS A 349 -5.18 -6.69 -16.26
N THR A 350 -6.06 -7.62 -15.88
CA THR A 350 -5.94 -9.07 -16.16
C THR A 350 -7.25 -9.64 -16.74
N PRO A 351 -7.61 -9.27 -17.99
CA PRO A 351 -8.78 -9.84 -18.64
C PRO A 351 -8.67 -11.37 -18.74
N LEU A 352 -9.76 -12.08 -18.50
CA LEU A 352 -9.80 -13.54 -18.58
C LEU A 352 -9.71 -14.02 -20.03
N LEU A 353 -9.10 -15.19 -20.22
CA LEU A 353 -9.05 -15.93 -21.49
C LEU A 353 -9.98 -17.17 -21.46
N ASP A 354 -10.24 -17.70 -20.28
CA ASP A 354 -11.10 -18.88 -20.12
C ASP A 354 -12.57 -18.53 -20.32
N SER A 355 -13.17 -19.19 -21.32
CA SER A 355 -14.56 -18.95 -21.69
C SER A 355 -15.57 -19.40 -20.61
N VAL A 356 -15.22 -20.37 -19.77
CA VAL A 356 -16.08 -20.84 -18.67
C VAL A 356 -16.16 -19.75 -17.61
N MET A 357 -15.00 -19.28 -17.13
CA MET A 357 -14.93 -18.21 -16.14
C MET A 357 -15.54 -16.89 -16.64
N ILE A 358 -15.43 -16.61 -17.94
CA ILE A 358 -16.07 -15.42 -18.54
C ILE A 358 -17.60 -15.57 -18.47
N LYS A 359 -18.14 -16.73 -18.83
CA LYS A 359 -19.58 -16.99 -18.78
C LYS A 359 -20.12 -16.92 -17.35
N GLU A 360 -19.42 -17.49 -16.37
CA GLU A 360 -19.79 -17.38 -14.96
C GLU A 360 -19.90 -15.92 -14.49
N ARG A 361 -18.92 -15.08 -14.85
CA ARG A 361 -19.00 -13.64 -14.55
C ARG A 361 -20.15 -12.94 -15.26
N LEU A 362 -20.40 -13.28 -16.53
CA LEU A 362 -21.51 -12.71 -17.29
C LEU A 362 -22.87 -13.11 -16.69
N ASN A 363 -23.04 -14.36 -16.27
CA ASN A 363 -24.24 -14.83 -15.60
C ASN A 363 -24.50 -14.07 -14.29
N LEU A 364 -23.45 -13.83 -13.48
CA LEU A 364 -23.58 -13.02 -12.27
C LEU A 364 -23.97 -11.56 -12.58
N VAL A 365 -23.37 -10.96 -13.62
CA VAL A 365 -23.73 -9.61 -14.06
C VAL A 365 -25.19 -9.56 -14.55
N GLU A 366 -25.64 -10.54 -15.35
CA GLU A 366 -26.99 -10.63 -15.86
C GLU A 366 -28.00 -10.73 -14.70
N LEU A 367 -27.72 -11.58 -13.71
CA LEU A 367 -28.53 -11.70 -12.50
C LEU A 367 -28.67 -10.33 -11.77
N MET A 368 -27.56 -9.61 -11.61
CA MET A 368 -27.56 -8.29 -10.96
C MET A 368 -28.28 -7.22 -11.80
N VAL A 369 -28.29 -7.35 -13.13
CA VAL A 369 -29.00 -6.43 -14.03
C VAL A 369 -30.49 -6.69 -14.01
N THR A 370 -30.91 -7.96 -14.05
CA THR A 370 -32.32 -8.38 -14.06
C THR A 370 -33.00 -8.11 -12.73
N ASN A 371 -32.32 -8.39 -11.61
CA ASN A 371 -32.85 -8.13 -10.28
C ASN A 371 -32.46 -6.75 -9.77
N THR A 372 -33.22 -5.75 -10.17
CA THR A 372 -32.96 -4.33 -9.81
C THR A 372 -33.11 -4.07 -8.32
N GLU A 373 -34.07 -4.71 -7.65
CA GLU A 373 -34.31 -4.53 -6.21
C GLU A 373 -33.14 -5.05 -5.39
N MET A 374 -32.68 -6.28 -5.62
CA MET A 374 -31.48 -6.83 -4.97
C MET A 374 -30.27 -5.94 -5.21
N ARG A 375 -30.02 -5.51 -6.45
CA ARG A 375 -28.89 -4.64 -6.79
C ARG A 375 -28.93 -3.32 -6.02
N GLN A 376 -30.10 -2.67 -5.90
CA GLN A 376 -30.24 -1.42 -5.15
C GLN A 376 -30.00 -1.63 -3.66
N LEU A 377 -30.60 -2.65 -3.04
CA LEU A 377 -30.39 -2.98 -1.63
C LEU A 377 -28.92 -3.25 -1.33
N LEU A 378 -28.26 -4.06 -2.18
CA LEU A 378 -26.82 -4.32 -2.03
C LEU A 378 -26.00 -3.03 -2.13
N TRP A 379 -26.27 -2.18 -3.09
CA TRP A 379 -25.47 -0.99 -3.39
C TRP A 379 -25.69 0.16 -2.39
N GLU A 380 -26.95 0.39 -1.96
CA GLU A 380 -27.31 1.52 -1.10
C GLU A 380 -27.14 1.21 0.39
N ASP A 381 -27.53 0.00 0.82
CA ASP A 381 -27.62 -0.36 2.23
C ASP A 381 -26.48 -1.26 2.70
N HIS A 382 -26.33 -2.44 2.06
CA HIS A 382 -25.43 -3.47 2.57
C HIS A 382 -23.96 -3.15 2.33
N LEU A 383 -23.57 -2.76 1.11
CA LEU A 383 -22.18 -2.50 0.77
C LEU A 383 -21.72 -1.08 1.12
N ARG A 384 -22.64 -0.18 1.42
CA ARG A 384 -22.33 1.17 1.83
C ARG A 384 -21.62 1.17 3.18
N LYS A 385 -20.48 1.86 3.27
CA LYS A 385 -19.65 1.91 4.49
C LYS A 385 -19.06 0.56 4.92
N PHE A 386 -18.90 -0.37 3.99
CA PHE A 386 -18.19 -1.61 4.25
C PHE A 386 -16.70 -1.31 4.40
N PRO A 387 -16.06 -1.70 5.53
CA PRO A 387 -14.67 -1.35 5.79
C PRO A 387 -13.71 -2.16 4.90
N ASP A 388 -12.46 -1.71 4.86
CA ASP A 388 -11.39 -2.46 4.20
C ASP A 388 -10.90 -3.61 5.09
N PHE A 389 -11.54 -4.75 5.02
CA PHE A 389 -11.21 -5.92 5.84
C PHE A 389 -9.78 -6.41 5.66
N GLN A 390 -9.22 -6.32 4.43
CA GLN A 390 -7.85 -6.76 4.19
C GLN A 390 -6.85 -5.90 4.99
N ARG A 391 -7.00 -4.58 4.93
CA ARG A 391 -6.15 -3.66 5.73
C ARG A 391 -6.39 -3.79 7.22
N LEU A 392 -7.63 -3.96 7.64
CA LEU A 392 -7.94 -4.19 9.05
C LEU A 392 -7.32 -5.49 9.55
N SER A 393 -7.39 -6.57 8.78
CA SER A 393 -6.74 -7.84 9.09
C SER A 393 -5.22 -7.67 9.29
N ALA A 394 -4.57 -6.91 8.38
CA ALA A 394 -3.14 -6.61 8.51
C ALA A 394 -2.82 -5.79 9.78
N LYS A 395 -3.65 -4.80 10.13
CA LYS A 395 -3.51 -4.02 11.38
C LYS A 395 -3.65 -4.91 12.62
N PHE A 396 -4.63 -5.82 12.65
CA PHE A 396 -4.79 -6.78 13.74
C PHE A 396 -3.60 -7.72 13.84
N GLY A 397 -3.13 -8.28 12.74
CA GLY A 397 -1.97 -9.16 12.68
C GLY A 397 -0.67 -8.49 13.16
N SER A 398 -0.50 -7.19 12.92
CA SER A 398 0.66 -6.39 13.35
C SER A 398 0.50 -5.74 14.73
N SER A 399 -0.59 -6.03 15.44
CA SER A 399 -0.92 -5.44 16.77
C SER A 399 -0.99 -3.89 16.76
N LYS A 400 -1.34 -3.30 15.62
CA LYS A 400 -1.52 -1.84 15.43
C LYS A 400 -2.99 -1.42 15.41
N ALA A 401 -3.92 -2.37 15.57
CA ALA A 401 -5.35 -2.10 15.55
C ALA A 401 -5.79 -1.34 16.81
N THR A 402 -6.70 -0.40 16.61
CA THR A 402 -7.31 0.41 17.67
C THR A 402 -8.68 -0.14 18.07
N LEU A 403 -9.24 0.32 19.20
CA LEU A 403 -10.62 0.00 19.57
C LEU A 403 -11.63 0.46 18.52
N GLN A 404 -11.35 1.57 17.83
CA GLN A 404 -12.16 2.04 16.71
C GLN A 404 -12.14 1.08 15.53
N ASP A 405 -10.97 0.50 15.22
CA ASP A 405 -10.85 -0.52 14.16
C ASP A 405 -11.65 -1.78 14.53
N MET A 406 -11.62 -2.21 15.79
CA MET A 406 -12.46 -3.31 16.31
C MET A 406 -13.96 -3.03 16.13
N TYR A 407 -14.39 -1.83 16.48
CA TYR A 407 -15.79 -1.45 16.33
C TYR A 407 -16.24 -1.39 14.86
N LYS A 408 -15.37 -0.91 13.94
CA LYS A 408 -15.67 -0.94 12.49
C LYS A 408 -15.91 -2.36 11.98
N VAL A 409 -15.08 -3.32 12.41
CA VAL A 409 -15.29 -4.74 12.06
C VAL A 409 -16.58 -5.26 12.65
N TYR A 410 -16.85 -4.97 13.93
CA TYR A 410 -18.09 -5.39 14.61
C TYR A 410 -19.36 -4.91 13.86
N VAL A 411 -19.43 -3.63 13.49
CA VAL A 411 -20.56 -3.06 12.75
C VAL A 411 -20.73 -3.72 11.37
N ALA A 412 -19.62 -4.03 10.70
CA ALA A 412 -19.68 -4.68 9.40
C ALA A 412 -20.15 -6.14 9.50
N VAL A 413 -19.64 -6.87 10.50
CA VAL A 413 -20.06 -8.27 10.76
C VAL A 413 -21.53 -8.35 11.15
N ALA A 414 -22.03 -7.41 11.96
CA ALA A 414 -23.46 -7.34 12.31
C ALA A 414 -24.38 -7.17 11.09
N LYS A 415 -23.86 -6.67 9.96
CA LYS A 415 -24.62 -6.55 8.70
C LYS A 415 -24.58 -7.79 7.80
N LEU A 416 -23.72 -8.77 8.09
CA LEU A 416 -23.56 -9.96 7.24
C LEU A 416 -24.85 -10.77 7.14
N GLU A 417 -25.59 -10.90 8.24
CA GLU A 417 -26.85 -11.64 8.25
C GLU A 417 -27.87 -11.00 7.31
N GLY A 418 -28.04 -9.67 7.35
CA GLY A 418 -28.90 -8.95 6.42
C GLY A 418 -28.45 -9.07 4.96
N LEU A 419 -27.14 -9.07 4.71
CA LEU A 419 -26.58 -9.28 3.39
C LEU A 419 -26.89 -10.69 2.85
N ILE A 420 -26.73 -11.73 3.69
CA ILE A 420 -27.05 -13.11 3.35
C ILE A 420 -28.55 -13.27 3.04
N SER A 421 -29.41 -12.70 3.90
CA SER A 421 -30.86 -12.72 3.69
C SER A 421 -31.25 -12.02 2.37
N CYS A 422 -30.67 -10.86 2.07
CA CYS A 422 -30.91 -10.16 0.82
C CYS A 422 -30.55 -11.01 -0.41
N LEU A 423 -29.43 -11.75 -0.37
CA LEU A 423 -29.02 -12.63 -1.46
C LEU A 423 -29.92 -13.89 -1.58
N GLN A 424 -30.48 -14.37 -0.45
CA GLN A 424 -31.37 -15.53 -0.42
C GLN A 424 -32.80 -15.21 -0.87
N ASP A 425 -33.32 -14.04 -0.49
CA ASP A 425 -34.70 -13.64 -0.77
C ASP A 425 -34.89 -13.19 -2.23
N HIS A 426 -33.81 -12.71 -2.87
CA HIS A 426 -33.87 -12.14 -4.21
C HIS A 426 -33.13 -12.99 -5.27
N ASN A 427 -33.02 -14.26 -5.09
CA ASN A 427 -32.28 -15.18 -5.97
C ASN A 427 -32.95 -15.43 -7.36
N GLY A 428 -34.13 -14.88 -7.59
CA GLY A 428 -34.90 -15.07 -8.82
C GLY A 428 -35.66 -16.41 -8.88
N GLU A 429 -36.49 -16.55 -9.91
CA GLU A 429 -37.33 -17.76 -10.09
C GLU A 429 -36.56 -18.95 -10.72
N GLU A 430 -35.37 -18.72 -11.27
CA GLU A 430 -34.54 -19.73 -11.92
C GLU A 430 -33.61 -20.43 -10.93
N ALA A 431 -33.70 -21.76 -10.88
CA ALA A 431 -32.87 -22.57 -9.98
C ALA A 431 -31.37 -22.42 -10.20
N ASP A 432 -30.92 -22.17 -11.44
CA ASP A 432 -29.54 -21.99 -11.80
C ASP A 432 -28.95 -20.68 -11.19
N ASN A 433 -29.76 -19.64 -11.08
CA ASN A 433 -29.35 -18.37 -10.48
C ASN A 433 -29.11 -18.51 -8.97
N PHE A 434 -29.95 -19.31 -8.28
CA PHE A 434 -29.75 -19.62 -6.87
C PHE A 434 -28.45 -20.38 -6.62
N VAL A 435 -28.18 -21.39 -7.42
CA VAL A 435 -26.94 -22.19 -7.33
C VAL A 435 -25.72 -21.28 -7.54
N THR A 436 -25.77 -20.38 -8.52
CA THR A 436 -24.70 -19.44 -8.81
C THR A 436 -24.42 -18.48 -7.65
N LEU A 437 -25.46 -17.93 -7.00
CA LEU A 437 -25.31 -17.08 -5.82
C LEU A 437 -24.82 -17.88 -4.61
N GLN A 438 -25.37 -19.10 -4.42
CA GLN A 438 -24.98 -19.97 -3.32
C GLN A 438 -23.51 -20.33 -3.35
N ASP A 439 -23.00 -20.71 -4.53
CA ASP A 439 -21.61 -21.17 -4.67
C ASP A 439 -20.60 -20.04 -4.67
N ASN A 440 -20.96 -18.85 -5.18
CA ASN A 440 -20.02 -17.73 -5.28
C ASN A 440 -20.01 -16.79 -4.07
N PHE A 441 -21.11 -16.74 -3.28
CA PHE A 441 -21.22 -15.76 -2.21
C PHE A 441 -21.80 -16.30 -0.91
N ILE A 442 -22.94 -16.98 -0.95
CA ILE A 442 -23.72 -17.25 0.25
C ILE A 442 -22.98 -18.21 1.20
N LYS A 443 -22.37 -19.28 0.66
CA LYS A 443 -21.63 -20.27 1.47
C LYS A 443 -20.49 -19.61 2.24
N ASP A 444 -19.66 -18.83 1.55
CA ASP A 444 -18.50 -18.17 2.15
C ASP A 444 -18.92 -17.12 3.18
N LEU A 445 -20.01 -16.38 2.91
CA LEU A 445 -20.54 -15.39 3.85
C LEU A 445 -21.11 -16.05 5.10
N GLN A 446 -21.79 -17.20 4.97
CA GLN A 446 -22.32 -17.97 6.11
C GLN A 446 -21.19 -18.54 6.97
N GLU A 447 -20.14 -19.09 6.35
CA GLU A 447 -18.95 -19.56 7.08
C GLU A 447 -18.28 -18.40 7.81
N ALA A 448 -18.07 -17.28 7.13
CA ALA A 448 -17.49 -16.08 7.75
C ALA A 448 -18.35 -15.56 8.91
N ASN A 449 -19.67 -15.49 8.77
CA ASN A 449 -20.57 -15.03 9.83
C ASN A 449 -20.45 -15.91 11.08
N LYS A 450 -20.39 -17.23 10.90
CA LYS A 450 -20.19 -18.18 11.99
C LYS A 450 -18.83 -18.04 12.67
N ASP A 451 -17.76 -17.84 11.90
CA ASP A 451 -16.41 -17.65 12.43
C ASP A 451 -16.31 -16.37 13.29
N PHE A 452 -17.10 -15.34 12.97
CA PHE A 452 -17.12 -14.07 13.69
C PHE A 452 -18.00 -14.06 14.96
N GLU A 453 -18.79 -15.08 15.25
CA GLU A 453 -19.67 -15.12 16.45
C GLU A 453 -18.89 -14.86 17.75
N LYS A 454 -17.72 -15.52 17.91
CA LYS A 454 -16.86 -15.33 19.10
C LYS A 454 -16.31 -13.92 19.18
N PHE A 455 -15.99 -13.33 18.05
CA PHE A 455 -15.50 -11.95 17.98
C PHE A 455 -16.62 -10.97 18.39
N GLN A 456 -17.84 -11.14 17.89
CA GLN A 456 -18.99 -10.32 18.28
C GLN A 456 -19.22 -10.37 19.79
N GLN A 457 -19.27 -11.58 20.36
CA GLN A 457 -19.43 -11.76 21.81
C GLN A 457 -18.30 -11.09 22.61
N MET A 458 -17.05 -11.19 22.14
CA MET A 458 -15.92 -10.53 22.77
C MET A 458 -16.10 -9.01 22.76
N VAL A 459 -16.45 -8.41 21.63
CA VAL A 459 -16.65 -6.97 21.50
C VAL A 459 -17.79 -6.49 22.39
N GLU A 460 -18.94 -7.15 22.36
CA GLU A 460 -20.13 -6.81 23.18
C GLU A 460 -19.88 -6.90 24.68
N THR A 461 -19.02 -7.82 25.09
CA THR A 461 -18.67 -7.98 26.50
C THR A 461 -17.58 -7.03 26.97
N THR A 462 -16.72 -6.55 26.05
CA THR A 462 -15.51 -5.77 26.38
C THR A 462 -15.72 -4.27 26.18
N LEU A 463 -16.38 -3.86 25.07
CA LEU A 463 -16.59 -2.45 24.77
C LEU A 463 -17.88 -1.91 25.41
N ASP A 464 -17.83 -0.65 25.83
CA ASP A 464 -19.05 0.08 26.21
C ASP A 464 -19.70 0.67 24.96
N LEU A 465 -20.56 -0.10 24.31
CA LEU A 465 -21.22 0.28 23.05
C LEU A 465 -21.99 1.60 23.14
N LYS A 466 -22.52 1.95 24.32
CA LYS A 466 -23.23 3.23 24.51
C LYS A 466 -22.30 4.43 24.45
N GLN A 467 -21.08 4.30 24.98
CA GLN A 467 -20.05 5.34 24.90
C GLN A 467 -19.46 5.42 23.48
N VAL A 468 -19.32 4.29 22.83
CA VAL A 468 -18.83 4.21 21.43
C VAL A 468 -19.77 4.92 20.46
N GLU A 469 -21.09 4.82 20.62
CA GLU A 469 -22.08 5.57 19.83
C GLU A 469 -21.93 7.09 19.99
N GLN A 470 -21.39 7.55 21.13
CA GLN A 470 -21.08 8.97 21.39
C GLN A 470 -19.66 9.37 20.89
N GLY A 471 -18.94 8.44 20.26
CA GLY A 471 -17.59 8.68 19.76
C GLY A 471 -16.45 8.40 20.77
N HIS A 472 -16.78 7.88 21.96
CA HIS A 472 -15.81 7.56 23.01
C HIS A 472 -15.52 6.06 23.05
N PHE A 473 -14.36 5.64 22.54
CA PHE A 473 -13.95 4.24 22.51
C PHE A 473 -13.32 3.84 23.84
N MET A 474 -14.11 3.22 24.74
CA MET A 474 -13.70 2.83 26.07
C MET A 474 -14.02 1.36 26.36
N ILE A 475 -13.16 0.72 27.14
CA ILE A 475 -13.39 -0.62 27.69
C ILE A 475 -14.30 -0.50 28.92
N ARG A 476 -15.24 -1.41 29.09
CA ARG A 476 -16.13 -1.44 30.27
C ARG A 476 -15.31 -1.51 31.56
N PRO A 477 -15.54 -0.63 32.53
CA PRO A 477 -14.85 -0.68 33.81
C PRO A 477 -15.18 -2.00 34.54
N GLY A 478 -14.17 -2.75 34.98
CA GLY A 478 -14.32 -3.99 35.77
C GLY A 478 -13.75 -5.25 35.11
N ARG A 479 -13.14 -5.20 33.90
CA ARG A 479 -12.45 -6.32 33.25
C ARG A 479 -11.03 -5.95 32.81
N SER A 480 -10.23 -5.40 33.72
CA SER A 480 -8.78 -5.41 33.54
C SER A 480 -8.22 -6.66 34.23
N GLN A 481 -8.08 -7.74 33.50
CA GLN A 481 -7.13 -8.83 33.78
C GLN A 481 -6.55 -9.33 32.49
#